data_3d0e6bcd52366ff8a4643615e55516b5
#
_entry.id   3d0e6bcd52366ff8a4643615e55516b5
#
_cell.length_a   1.000
_cell.length_b   1.000
_cell.length_c   1.000
_cell.angle_alpha   90.00
_cell.angle_beta   90.00
_cell.angle_gamma   90.00
#
_symmetry.space_group_name_H-M   'P 1'
#
loop_
_entity.id
_entity.type
_entity.pdbx_description
1 polymer ?
#
loop_
_entity_poly.entity_id
_entity_poly.type
_entity_poly.pdbx_seq_one_letter_code
_entity_poly.pdbx_strand_id
1 'polypeptide(L)'
;MESKKVLAVLEDLFFTVKINEAAKRAGLAITFVKSEQDALEQAKLQPALIILDINFQGIDPLYLIRKLKADELTRRINLIGYLSHVQGELKLQAQEAGCDMVMPRSAFSQNLPQILKRHSG
;
A
#
# COMPACT_ATOMS: atom_id res chain seq x y z
N MET A 1 -3.97 1.40 24.35
CA MET A 1 -4.01 0.54 23.15
C MET A 1 -3.20 1.17 22.04
N GLU A 2 -2.41 0.38 21.37
CA GLU A 2 -1.63 0.87 20.25
C GLU A 2 -2.54 1.14 19.06
N SER A 3 -2.28 2.24 18.36
CA SER A 3 -2.96 2.51 17.10
C SER A 3 -2.55 1.49 16.06
N LYS A 4 -3.48 1.10 15.21
CA LYS A 4 -3.14 0.26 14.08
C LYS A 4 -2.25 1.04 13.13
N LYS A 5 -1.35 0.34 12.46
CA LYS A 5 -0.36 0.95 11.59
C LYS A 5 -0.65 0.66 10.13
N VAL A 6 -0.35 1.63 9.29
CA VAL A 6 -0.41 1.49 7.84
C VAL A 6 0.97 1.77 7.27
N LEU A 7 1.40 0.91 6.36
CA LEU A 7 2.67 1.08 5.65
C LEU A 7 2.38 1.56 4.25
N ALA A 8 3.00 2.66 3.83
CA ALA A 8 2.81 3.20 2.50
C ALA A 8 4.13 3.26 1.76
N VAL A 9 4.19 2.63 0.60
CA VAL A 9 5.39 2.53 -0.24
C VAL A 9 5.17 3.41 -1.46
N LEU A 10 5.64 4.64 -1.39
CA LEU A 10 5.48 5.62 -2.47
C LEU A 10 6.42 6.79 -2.25
N GLU A 11 6.57 7.61 -3.30
CA GLU A 11 7.38 8.82 -3.25
C GLU A 11 6.58 10.06 -3.60
N ASP A 12 5.40 9.92 -4.20
CA ASP A 12 4.56 11.01 -4.65
C ASP A 12 4.11 11.88 -3.48
N LEU A 13 4.50 13.15 -3.49
CA LEU A 13 4.17 14.09 -2.42
C LEU A 13 2.66 14.32 -2.28
N PHE A 14 1.94 14.36 -3.39
CA PHE A 14 0.50 14.56 -3.36
C PHE A 14 -0.18 13.45 -2.55
N PHE A 15 0.14 12.20 -2.85
CA PHE A 15 -0.46 11.08 -2.11
C PHE A 15 0.10 10.95 -0.71
N THR A 16 1.36 11.32 -0.49
CA THR A 16 1.93 11.30 0.87
C THR A 16 1.10 12.19 1.80
N VAL A 17 0.82 13.42 1.37
CA VAL A 17 0.01 14.34 2.17
C VAL A 17 -1.40 13.82 2.34
N LYS A 18 -2.01 13.37 1.26
CA LYS A 18 -3.39 12.91 1.26
C LYS A 18 -3.59 11.69 2.17
N ILE A 19 -2.69 10.72 2.06
CA ILE A 19 -2.74 9.51 2.90
C ILE A 19 -2.52 9.86 4.37
N ASN A 20 -1.56 10.75 4.64
CA ASN A 20 -1.27 11.16 6.01
C ASN A 20 -2.47 11.81 6.68
N GLU A 21 -3.15 12.72 5.96
CA GLU A 21 -4.34 13.37 6.49
C GLU A 21 -5.48 12.39 6.74
N ALA A 22 -5.71 11.48 5.79
CA ALA A 22 -6.76 10.49 5.93
C ALA A 22 -6.46 9.51 7.07
N ALA A 23 -5.19 9.15 7.27
CA ALA A 23 -4.79 8.28 8.36
C ALA A 23 -5.02 8.94 9.72
N LYS A 24 -4.70 10.21 9.83
CA LYS A 24 -4.96 10.96 11.07
C LYS A 24 -6.44 10.96 11.42
N ARG A 25 -7.30 11.20 10.44
CA ARG A 25 -8.74 11.21 10.66
C ARG A 25 -9.28 9.85 11.08
N ALA A 26 -8.63 8.78 10.60
CA ALA A 26 -9.04 7.42 10.92
C ALA A 26 -8.40 6.89 12.21
N GLY A 27 -7.51 7.67 12.84
CA GLY A 27 -6.83 7.23 14.05
C GLY A 27 -5.72 6.21 13.79
N LEU A 28 -5.15 6.22 12.60
CA LEU A 28 -4.12 5.27 12.20
C LEU A 28 -2.74 5.92 12.21
N ALA A 29 -1.73 5.18 12.63
CA ALA A 29 -0.34 5.57 12.49
C ALA A 29 0.11 5.17 11.09
N ILE A 30 0.84 6.05 10.40
CA ILE A 30 1.30 5.79 9.03
C ILE A 30 2.82 5.89 8.96
N THR A 31 3.43 4.94 8.27
CA THR A 31 4.86 4.94 7.98
C THR A 31 5.05 4.96 6.48
N PHE A 32 5.85 5.91 5.99
CA PHE A 32 6.17 6.01 4.57
C PHE A 32 7.58 5.50 4.33
N VAL A 33 7.74 4.66 3.32
CA VAL A 33 9.04 4.13 2.93
C VAL A 33 9.24 4.29 1.42
N LYS A 34 10.50 4.34 1.00
CA LYS A 34 10.87 4.57 -0.40
C LYS A 34 11.82 3.52 -0.95
N SER A 35 12.09 2.47 -0.22
CA SER A 35 12.97 1.40 -0.67
C SER A 35 12.35 0.05 -0.43
N GLU A 36 12.78 -0.94 -1.21
CA GLU A 36 12.33 -2.32 -1.04
C GLU A 36 12.73 -2.86 0.34
N GLN A 37 13.96 -2.59 0.75
CA GLN A 37 14.45 -3.08 2.03
C GLN A 37 13.62 -2.53 3.19
N ASP A 38 13.38 -1.23 3.19
CA ASP A 38 12.57 -0.62 4.24
C ASP A 38 11.14 -1.15 4.23
N ALA A 39 10.58 -1.35 3.04
CA ALA A 39 9.23 -1.91 2.91
C ALA A 39 9.16 -3.30 3.54
N LEU A 40 10.13 -4.16 3.24
CA LEU A 40 10.15 -5.51 3.78
C LEU A 40 10.35 -5.52 5.30
N GLU A 41 11.24 -4.67 5.81
CA GLU A 41 11.46 -4.57 7.25
C GLU A 41 10.22 -4.08 7.98
N GLN A 42 9.58 -3.04 7.48
CA GLN A 42 8.39 -2.49 8.10
C GLN A 42 7.19 -3.43 8.00
N ALA A 43 7.10 -4.19 6.91
CA ALA A 43 6.02 -5.16 6.76
C ALA A 43 6.06 -6.25 7.83
N LYS A 44 7.25 -6.60 8.33
CA LYS A 44 7.39 -7.60 9.38
C LYS A 44 6.82 -7.14 10.71
N LEU A 45 6.60 -5.84 10.88
CA LEU A 45 5.97 -5.31 12.09
C LEU A 45 4.45 -5.45 12.07
N GLN A 46 3.92 -6.13 11.08
CA GLN A 46 2.49 -6.50 10.97
C GLN A 46 1.56 -5.29 10.89
N PRO A 47 1.76 -4.39 9.91
CA PRO A 47 0.78 -3.32 9.70
C PRO A 47 -0.58 -3.90 9.32
N ALA A 48 -1.64 -3.15 9.56
CA ALA A 48 -2.99 -3.56 9.20
C ALA A 48 -3.22 -3.50 7.69
N LEU A 49 -2.43 -2.67 6.99
CA LEU A 49 -2.59 -2.43 5.56
C LEU A 49 -1.27 -1.97 4.97
N ILE A 50 -0.97 -2.43 3.76
CA ILE A 50 0.15 -1.91 2.97
C ILE A 50 -0.43 -1.25 1.73
N ILE A 51 -0.04 0.01 1.49
CA ILE A 51 -0.41 0.77 0.29
C ILE A 51 0.82 0.86 -0.59
N LEU A 52 0.68 0.57 -1.89
CA LEU A 52 1.80 0.54 -2.82
C LEU A 52 1.47 1.31 -4.09
N ASP A 53 2.35 2.24 -4.46
CA ASP A 53 2.31 2.89 -5.77
C ASP A 53 2.94 1.94 -6.78
N ILE A 54 2.11 1.34 -7.63
CA ILE A 54 2.58 0.35 -8.62
C ILE A 54 3.38 1.03 -9.73
N ASN A 55 3.27 2.34 -9.88
CA ASN A 55 4.09 3.11 -10.82
C ASN A 55 5.39 3.65 -10.21
N PHE A 56 5.68 3.31 -8.97
CA PHE A 56 6.89 3.80 -8.29
C PHE A 56 8.13 3.23 -8.98
N GLN A 57 8.96 4.12 -9.53
CA GLN A 57 10.13 3.70 -10.30
C GLN A 57 11.39 3.47 -9.45
N GLY A 58 11.36 3.90 -8.20
CA GLY A 58 12.49 3.68 -7.29
C GLY A 58 12.65 2.25 -6.82
N ILE A 59 11.65 1.41 -7.06
CA ILE A 59 11.68 -0.01 -6.70
C ILE A 59 11.05 -0.83 -7.82
N ASP A 60 11.08 -2.16 -7.70
CA ASP A 60 10.31 -3.05 -8.58
C ASP A 60 9.04 -3.46 -7.82
N PRO A 61 7.89 -2.82 -8.10
CA PRO A 61 6.68 -3.09 -7.32
C PRO A 61 6.18 -4.52 -7.45
N LEU A 62 6.28 -5.12 -8.63
CA LEU A 62 5.81 -6.49 -8.84
C LEU A 62 6.65 -7.48 -8.03
N TYR A 63 7.96 -7.26 -8.00
CA TYR A 63 8.86 -8.08 -7.22
C TYR A 63 8.55 -7.95 -5.73
N LEU A 64 8.31 -6.72 -5.26
CA LEU A 64 7.96 -6.48 -3.86
C LEU A 64 6.66 -7.20 -3.48
N ILE A 65 5.65 -7.12 -4.34
CA ILE A 65 4.37 -7.81 -4.10
C ILE A 65 4.62 -9.32 -3.96
N ARG A 66 5.38 -9.90 -4.90
CA ARG A 66 5.66 -11.33 -4.86
C ARG A 66 6.41 -11.73 -3.59
N LYS A 67 7.38 -10.92 -3.18
CA LYS A 67 8.14 -11.19 -1.96
C LYS A 67 7.25 -11.14 -0.72
N LEU A 68 6.40 -10.12 -0.61
CA LEU A 68 5.50 -9.99 0.53
C LEU A 68 4.53 -11.17 0.61
N LYS A 69 4.04 -11.64 -0.55
CA LYS A 69 3.05 -12.71 -0.58
C LYS A 69 3.67 -14.11 -0.47
N ALA A 70 4.99 -14.22 -0.67
CA ALA A 70 5.70 -15.48 -0.50
C ALA A 70 6.16 -15.73 0.94
N ASP A 71 6.26 -14.67 1.75
CA ASP A 71 6.76 -14.75 3.12
C ASP A 71 5.60 -15.03 4.07
N GLU A 72 5.73 -16.07 4.90
CA GLU A 72 4.70 -16.43 5.86
C GLU A 72 4.39 -15.30 6.85
N LEU A 73 5.36 -14.44 7.13
CA LEU A 73 5.17 -13.35 8.08
C LEU A 73 4.33 -12.22 7.50
N THR A 74 4.31 -12.06 6.18
CA THR A 74 3.68 -10.88 5.56
C THR A 74 2.56 -11.20 4.58
N ARG A 75 2.41 -12.46 4.15
CA ARG A 75 1.46 -12.80 3.08
C ARG A 75 0.01 -12.52 3.41
N ARG A 76 -0.36 -12.44 4.68
CA ARG A 76 -1.74 -12.20 5.09
C ARG A 76 -2.08 -10.73 5.25
N ILE A 77 -1.07 -9.86 5.17
CA ILE A 77 -1.30 -8.42 5.27
C ILE A 77 -2.02 -7.97 4.02
N ASN A 78 -3.10 -7.19 4.20
CA ASN A 78 -3.85 -6.68 3.07
C ASN A 78 -3.00 -5.69 2.29
N LEU A 79 -2.88 -5.90 0.98
CA LEU A 79 -2.01 -5.12 0.11
C LEU A 79 -2.86 -4.46 -0.98
N ILE A 80 -2.90 -3.12 -0.97
CA ILE A 80 -3.66 -2.34 -1.94
C ILE A 80 -2.67 -1.54 -2.79
N GLY A 81 -2.76 -1.72 -4.12
CA GLY A 81 -1.95 -0.98 -5.06
C GLY A 81 -2.77 0.01 -5.85
N TYR A 82 -2.16 1.12 -6.26
CA TYR A 82 -2.79 2.05 -7.20
C TYR A 82 -1.85 2.34 -8.36
N LEU A 83 -2.45 2.65 -9.51
CA LEU A 83 -1.70 2.91 -10.73
C LEU A 83 -2.50 3.81 -11.68
N SER A 84 -1.86 4.22 -12.77
CA SER A 84 -2.55 4.98 -13.81
C SER A 84 -3.64 4.13 -14.47
N HIS A 85 -4.78 4.74 -14.75
CA HIS A 85 -5.95 4.04 -15.27
C HIS A 85 -5.73 3.37 -16.64
N VAL A 86 -4.72 3.82 -17.40
CA VAL A 86 -4.46 3.29 -18.75
C VAL A 86 -3.59 2.03 -18.75
N GLN A 87 -3.18 1.55 -17.58
CA GLN A 87 -2.20 0.46 -17.49
C GLN A 87 -2.86 -0.87 -17.12
N GLY A 88 -3.80 -1.32 -17.97
CA GLY A 88 -4.54 -2.56 -17.71
C GLY A 88 -3.65 -3.80 -17.58
N GLU A 89 -2.59 -3.90 -18.39
CA GLU A 89 -1.67 -5.04 -18.30
C GLU A 89 -0.92 -5.04 -16.98
N LEU A 90 -0.43 -3.88 -16.55
CA LEU A 90 0.26 -3.78 -15.27
C LEU A 90 -0.67 -4.10 -14.10
N LYS A 91 -1.93 -3.71 -14.21
CA LYS A 91 -2.94 -4.07 -13.21
C LYS A 91 -3.07 -5.58 -13.10
N LEU A 92 -3.16 -6.26 -14.22
CA LEU A 92 -3.27 -7.72 -14.25
C LEU A 92 -2.03 -8.37 -13.66
N GLN A 93 -0.84 -7.89 -14.02
CA GLN A 93 0.41 -8.41 -13.49
C GLN A 93 0.48 -8.25 -11.97
N ALA A 94 0.04 -7.11 -11.45
CA ALA A 94 0.04 -6.87 -10.01
C ALA A 94 -0.93 -7.82 -9.29
N GLN A 95 -2.10 -8.06 -9.87
CA GLN A 95 -3.06 -9.01 -9.33
C GLN A 95 -2.51 -10.42 -9.33
N GLU A 96 -1.86 -10.83 -10.41
CA GLU A 96 -1.24 -12.15 -10.51
C GLU A 96 -0.09 -12.31 -9.54
N ALA A 97 0.63 -11.24 -9.23
CA ALA A 97 1.71 -11.26 -8.25
C ALA A 97 1.20 -11.43 -6.83
N GLY A 98 -0.09 -11.17 -6.59
CA GLY A 98 -0.72 -11.37 -5.29
C GLY A 98 -1.26 -10.12 -4.62
N CYS A 99 -1.29 -8.98 -5.32
CA CYS A 99 -1.86 -7.76 -4.77
C CYS A 99 -3.36 -7.97 -4.54
N ASP A 100 -3.83 -7.72 -3.32
CA ASP A 100 -5.21 -8.02 -2.95
C ASP A 100 -6.22 -7.13 -3.64
N MET A 101 -5.86 -5.87 -3.89
CA MET A 101 -6.70 -4.94 -4.60
C MET A 101 -5.83 -3.99 -5.41
N VAL A 102 -6.20 -3.77 -6.67
CA VAL A 102 -5.50 -2.83 -7.55
C VAL A 102 -6.53 -1.88 -8.14
N MET A 103 -6.31 -0.59 -8.00
CA MET A 103 -7.27 0.40 -8.48
C MET A 103 -6.59 1.58 -9.14
N PRO A 104 -7.30 2.31 -10.03
CA PRO A 104 -6.77 3.54 -10.60
C PRO A 104 -6.54 4.59 -9.52
N ARG A 105 -5.58 5.49 -9.77
CA ARG A 105 -5.25 6.56 -8.84
C ARG A 105 -6.48 7.36 -8.41
N SER A 106 -7.37 7.68 -9.35
CA SER A 106 -8.58 8.46 -9.05
C SER A 106 -9.51 7.71 -8.10
N ALA A 107 -9.72 6.43 -8.36
CA ALA A 107 -10.57 5.62 -7.49
C ALA A 107 -9.95 5.46 -6.10
N PHE A 108 -8.64 5.23 -6.04
CA PHE A 108 -7.94 5.14 -4.77
C PHE A 108 -8.09 6.44 -3.97
N SER A 109 -7.89 7.58 -4.62
CA SER A 109 -8.02 8.89 -3.99
C SER A 109 -9.43 9.11 -3.42
N GLN A 110 -10.46 8.76 -4.19
CA GLN A 110 -11.84 8.93 -3.76
C GLN A 110 -12.23 8.01 -2.61
N ASN A 111 -11.70 6.79 -2.59
CA ASN A 111 -12.08 5.78 -1.61
C ASN A 111 -11.14 5.72 -0.41
N LEU A 112 -10.11 6.55 -0.41
CA LEU A 112 -9.06 6.49 0.62
C LEU A 112 -9.61 6.61 2.05
N PRO A 113 -10.50 7.57 2.37
CA PRO A 113 -11.03 7.65 3.73
C PRO A 113 -11.73 6.38 4.17
N GLN A 114 -12.51 5.76 3.28
CA GLN A 114 -13.23 4.54 3.59
C GLN A 114 -12.29 3.34 3.74
N ILE A 115 -11.26 3.27 2.88
CA ILE A 115 -10.26 2.22 2.95
C ILE A 115 -9.56 2.26 4.31
N LEU A 116 -9.11 3.44 4.73
CA LEU A 116 -8.41 3.58 5.99
C LEU A 116 -9.33 3.32 7.18
N LYS A 117 -10.56 3.80 7.12
CA LYS A 117 -11.54 3.57 8.18
C LYS A 117 -11.80 2.07 8.37
N ARG A 118 -11.89 1.33 7.27
CA ARG A 118 -12.10 -0.12 7.31
C ARG A 118 -10.98 -0.84 8.04
N HIS A 119 -9.77 -0.32 7.97
CA HIS A 119 -8.59 -0.93 8.58
C HIS A 119 -8.24 -0.34 9.95
N SER A 120 -9.04 0.61 10.44
CA SER A 120 -8.76 1.26 11.73
C SER A 120 -9.42 0.54 12.90
N GLY A 121 -10.44 -0.22 12.63
CA GLY A 121 -11.19 -0.90 13.66
C GLY A 121 -11.07 -2.39 13.57
#